data_f17bbeda2f39516d511af2346d3e5d46
#
_entry.id   f17bbeda2f39516d511af2346d3e5d46
#
_cell.length_a   1.000
_cell.length_b   1.000
_cell.length_c   1.000
_cell.angle_alpha   90.00
_cell.angle_beta   90.00
_cell.angle_gamma   90.00
#
_symmetry.space_group_name_H-M   'P 1'
#
loop_
_entity.id
_entity.type
_entity.pdbx_description
1 polymer ?
#
loop_
_entity_poly.entity_id
_entity_poly.type
_entity_poly.pdbx_seq_one_letter_code
_entity_poly.pdbx_strand_id
1 'polypeptide(L)'
;MFAMVMLLVAIGCKKSKIDEVVEPKLIVDVQTIDLSYKAQGVEILYDSNLKVEVSSIFWVVVDSVEGGKIVLTVMENGTGALRSAKVVITAGELSHTVTINQQPKPDMMTLGLGHRSKYLDSPVWGGESLSGTIDWGDGTQEPYSEGISHEYADSEPRTARFEMLGAESFRIERVGDIESVELTL
;
A
#
# COMPACT_ATOMS: atom_id res chain seq x y z
N MET A 1 -22.43 -84.25 46.40
CA MET A 1 -21.50 -83.75 45.45
C MET A 1 -22.20 -82.67 44.64
N PHE A 2 -22.09 -81.38 45.10
CA PHE A 2 -22.73 -80.25 44.46
C PHE A 2 -21.73 -79.57 43.52
N ALA A 3 -22.07 -79.54 42.29
CA ALA A 3 -21.28 -78.79 41.28
C ALA A 3 -21.77 -77.31 41.28
N MET A 4 -20.88 -76.41 41.62
CA MET A 4 -21.11 -74.98 41.61
C MET A 4 -20.76 -74.44 40.20
N VAL A 5 -21.75 -74.04 39.44
CA VAL A 5 -21.57 -73.40 38.13
C VAL A 5 -21.26 -71.93 38.33
N MET A 6 -20.04 -71.54 38.00
CA MET A 6 -19.57 -70.16 38.07
C MET A 6 -19.96 -69.44 36.77
N LEU A 7 -20.94 -68.50 36.86
CA LEU A 7 -21.38 -67.68 35.71
C LEU A 7 -20.45 -66.48 35.59
N LEU A 8 -19.57 -66.48 34.58
CA LEU A 8 -18.72 -65.32 34.21
C LEU A 8 -19.56 -64.28 33.45
N VAL A 9 -19.88 -63.17 34.14
CA VAL A 9 -20.48 -62.01 33.50
C VAL A 9 -19.33 -61.16 32.89
N ALA A 10 -19.17 -61.17 31.57
CA ALA A 10 -18.28 -60.26 30.88
C ALA A 10 -18.91 -58.86 30.84
N ILE A 11 -18.41 -57.93 31.65
CA ILE A 11 -18.74 -56.51 31.57
C ILE A 11 -17.96 -55.93 30.40
N GLY A 12 -18.67 -55.77 29.28
CA GLY A 12 -18.13 -55.06 28.12
C GLY A 12 -18.02 -53.56 28.43
N CYS A 13 -16.82 -53.09 28.74
CA CYS A 13 -16.50 -51.64 28.73
C CYS A 13 -16.67 -51.12 27.30
N LYS A 14 -17.77 -50.39 27.03
CA LYS A 14 -17.86 -49.50 25.89
C LYS A 14 -16.83 -48.40 26.10
N LYS A 15 -15.73 -48.39 25.31
CA LYS A 15 -14.87 -47.25 25.16
C LYS A 15 -15.73 -46.09 24.66
N SER A 16 -16.09 -45.16 25.52
CA SER A 16 -16.59 -43.87 25.09
C SER A 16 -15.46 -43.21 24.29
N LYS A 17 -15.72 -42.87 23.01
CA LYS A 17 -14.88 -41.92 22.31
C LYS A 17 -14.88 -40.66 23.16
N ILE A 18 -13.74 -40.31 23.72
CA ILE A 18 -13.49 -38.98 24.24
C ILE A 18 -13.42 -38.13 22.98
N ASP A 19 -14.46 -37.35 22.69
CA ASP A 19 -14.38 -36.34 21.69
C ASP A 19 -13.24 -35.40 22.10
N GLU A 20 -12.18 -35.40 21.31
CA GLU A 20 -11.03 -34.50 21.52
C GLU A 20 -11.56 -33.08 21.42
N VAL A 21 -11.57 -32.35 22.52
CA VAL A 21 -11.97 -30.94 22.55
C VAL A 21 -10.87 -30.17 21.84
N VAL A 22 -11.11 -29.83 20.58
CA VAL A 22 -10.17 -29.01 19.82
C VAL A 22 -10.30 -27.57 20.35
N GLU A 23 -9.21 -27.07 20.94
CA GLU A 23 -9.19 -25.69 21.44
C GLU A 23 -9.33 -24.68 20.28
N PRO A 24 -10.13 -23.61 20.47
CA PRO A 24 -10.23 -22.53 19.50
C PRO A 24 -8.87 -21.92 19.18
N LYS A 25 -8.60 -21.70 17.88
CA LYS A 25 -7.32 -21.17 17.41
C LYS A 25 -7.55 -20.06 16.39
N LEU A 26 -6.84 -18.94 16.58
CA LEU A 26 -6.66 -17.87 15.59
C LEU A 26 -5.25 -17.31 15.72
N ILE A 27 -4.43 -17.46 14.69
CA ILE A 27 -3.08 -16.93 14.62
C ILE A 27 -3.01 -16.01 13.41
N VAL A 28 -2.52 -14.79 13.62
CA VAL A 28 -2.22 -13.79 12.58
C VAL A 28 -0.89 -13.16 12.96
N ASP A 29 0.13 -13.30 12.12
CA ASP A 29 1.51 -12.90 12.48
C ASP A 29 1.78 -11.41 12.26
N VAL A 30 0.91 -10.71 11.53
CA VAL A 30 1.06 -9.29 11.22
C VAL A 30 0.21 -8.43 12.15
N GLN A 31 0.80 -7.34 12.67
CA GLN A 31 0.11 -6.35 13.51
C GLN A 31 -0.07 -5.00 12.81
N THR A 32 0.89 -4.64 11.96
CA THR A 32 0.88 -3.35 11.24
C THR A 32 1.36 -3.54 9.81
N ILE A 33 0.71 -2.84 8.89
CA ILE A 33 1.05 -2.80 7.46
C ILE A 33 1.13 -1.33 7.06
N ASP A 34 2.30 -0.90 6.60
CA ASP A 34 2.54 0.46 6.12
C ASP A 34 2.52 0.47 4.60
N LEU A 35 1.72 1.36 4.02
CA LEU A 35 1.42 1.43 2.60
C LEU A 35 1.72 2.82 2.04
N SER A 36 2.10 2.87 0.76
CA SER A 36 2.12 4.11 0.00
C SER A 36 0.69 4.65 -0.20
N TYR A 37 0.56 5.86 -0.74
CA TYR A 37 -0.74 6.48 -1.03
C TYR A 37 -1.56 5.76 -2.11
N LYS A 38 -0.92 4.98 -2.98
CA LYS A 38 -1.57 4.33 -4.14
C LYS A 38 -2.56 3.26 -3.71
N ALA A 39 -3.60 3.07 -4.53
CA ALA A 39 -4.48 1.92 -4.40
C ALA A 39 -3.68 0.63 -4.59
N GLN A 40 -3.85 -0.36 -3.71
CA GLN A 40 -3.12 -1.62 -3.79
C GLN A 40 -3.83 -2.76 -3.07
N GLY A 41 -3.53 -3.99 -3.51
CA GLY A 41 -3.95 -5.21 -2.82
C GLY A 41 -3.06 -5.53 -1.63
N VAL A 42 -3.66 -6.09 -0.58
CA VAL A 42 -2.98 -6.55 0.64
C VAL A 42 -3.43 -7.96 0.94
N GLU A 43 -2.50 -8.84 1.25
CA GLU A 43 -2.78 -10.20 1.71
C GLU A 43 -2.35 -10.35 3.17
N ILE A 44 -3.25 -10.90 4.01
CA ILE A 44 -2.99 -11.25 5.40
C ILE A 44 -3.17 -12.75 5.55
N LEU A 45 -2.14 -13.44 6.01
CA LEU A 45 -2.21 -14.87 6.29
C LEU A 45 -2.73 -15.11 7.70
N TYR A 46 -3.56 -16.13 7.84
CA TYR A 46 -4.07 -16.57 9.14
C TYR A 46 -4.11 -18.11 9.24
N ASP A 47 -4.07 -18.60 10.47
CA ASP A 47 -4.30 -20.01 10.79
C ASP A 47 -5.39 -20.10 11.85
N SER A 48 -6.52 -20.71 11.50
CA SER A 48 -7.68 -20.86 12.39
C SER A 48 -8.38 -22.20 12.14
N ASN A 49 -8.83 -22.82 13.21
CA ASN A 49 -9.71 -24.00 13.17
C ASN A 49 -11.21 -23.62 13.27
N LEU A 50 -11.52 -22.33 13.26
CA LEU A 50 -12.86 -21.77 13.29
C LEU A 50 -13.12 -20.94 12.04
N LYS A 51 -14.41 -20.67 11.76
CA LYS A 51 -14.79 -19.71 10.72
C LYS A 51 -14.25 -18.33 11.07
N VAL A 52 -13.53 -17.72 10.11
CA VAL A 52 -12.99 -16.38 10.24
C VAL A 52 -13.94 -15.37 9.63
N GLU A 53 -14.16 -14.27 10.33
CA GLU A 53 -14.90 -13.10 9.85
C GLU A 53 -14.01 -11.86 9.97
N VAL A 54 -14.13 -10.93 9.01
CA VAL A 54 -13.28 -9.75 8.92
C VAL A 54 -14.15 -8.51 8.78
N SER A 55 -13.82 -7.49 9.55
CA SER A 55 -14.43 -6.17 9.44
C SER A 55 -13.39 -5.09 9.27
N SER A 56 -13.71 -4.07 8.50
CA SER A 56 -12.82 -2.95 8.20
C SER A 56 -13.62 -1.67 7.93
N ILE A 57 -12.95 -0.61 7.52
CA ILE A 57 -13.53 0.69 7.16
C ILE A 57 -13.70 0.78 5.64
N PHE A 58 -14.54 1.69 5.14
CA PHE A 58 -14.95 1.81 3.73
C PHE A 58 -13.80 1.89 2.69
N TRP A 59 -12.62 2.42 3.05
CA TRP A 59 -11.48 2.52 2.15
C TRP A 59 -10.53 1.29 2.19
N VAL A 60 -10.85 0.30 3.02
CA VAL A 60 -10.21 -1.03 3.06
C VAL A 60 -11.30 -2.07 2.79
N VAL A 61 -11.41 -2.52 1.57
CA VAL A 61 -12.43 -3.48 1.14
C VAL A 61 -11.94 -4.90 1.37
N VAL A 62 -12.78 -5.75 1.97
CA VAL A 62 -12.49 -7.18 2.13
C VAL A 62 -12.99 -7.89 0.88
N ASP A 63 -12.07 -8.41 0.06
CA ASP A 63 -12.40 -9.09 -1.21
C ASP A 63 -12.70 -10.58 -0.98
N SER A 64 -11.87 -11.26 -0.18
CA SER A 64 -12.09 -12.67 0.18
C SER A 64 -11.47 -13.04 1.53
N VAL A 65 -12.05 -14.08 2.16
CA VAL A 65 -11.56 -14.70 3.41
C VAL A 65 -11.67 -16.20 3.23
N GLU A 66 -10.61 -16.83 2.73
CA GLU A 66 -10.61 -18.26 2.44
C GLU A 66 -9.19 -18.83 2.41
N GLY A 67 -9.07 -20.15 2.60
CA GLY A 67 -7.81 -20.87 2.42
C GLY A 67 -6.66 -20.40 3.31
N GLY A 68 -6.94 -19.84 4.50
CA GLY A 68 -5.91 -19.30 5.40
C GLY A 68 -5.40 -17.92 4.98
N LYS A 69 -6.11 -17.23 4.08
CA LYS A 69 -5.72 -15.93 3.54
C LYS A 69 -6.92 -14.96 3.51
N ILE A 70 -6.66 -13.72 3.90
CA ILE A 70 -7.55 -12.57 3.72
C ILE A 70 -6.97 -11.72 2.61
N VAL A 71 -7.78 -11.40 1.61
CA VAL A 71 -7.41 -10.48 0.52
C VAL A 71 -8.18 -9.19 0.71
N LEU A 72 -7.47 -8.08 0.70
CA LEU A 72 -8.01 -6.74 0.87
C LEU A 72 -7.62 -5.88 -0.33
N THR A 73 -8.51 -4.98 -0.73
CA THR A 73 -8.19 -3.84 -1.60
C THR A 73 -8.19 -2.57 -0.77
N VAL A 74 -7.05 -1.87 -0.73
CA VAL A 74 -6.88 -0.56 -0.10
C VAL A 74 -6.97 0.52 -1.17
N MET A 75 -7.93 1.45 -1.01
CA MET A 75 -8.14 2.55 -1.97
C MET A 75 -7.03 3.59 -1.87
N GLU A 76 -6.83 4.38 -2.94
CA GLU A 76 -5.88 5.50 -2.94
C GLU A 76 -6.18 6.50 -1.81
N ASN A 77 -5.12 6.97 -1.15
CA ASN A 77 -5.22 8.03 -0.15
C ASN A 77 -5.03 9.41 -0.79
N GLY A 78 -6.11 10.02 -1.22
CA GLY A 78 -6.13 11.39 -1.75
C GLY A 78 -6.42 12.47 -0.71
N THR A 79 -6.30 12.16 0.61
CA THR A 79 -6.71 13.12 1.66
C THR A 79 -5.64 14.15 2.04
N GLY A 80 -4.43 14.06 1.48
CA GLY A 80 -3.31 14.93 1.86
C GLY A 80 -2.74 14.67 3.28
N ALA A 81 -3.23 13.66 3.99
CA ALA A 81 -2.79 13.31 5.33
C ALA A 81 -2.62 11.80 5.51
N LEU A 82 -1.71 11.40 6.40
CA LEU A 82 -1.59 10.01 6.84
C LEU A 82 -2.94 9.53 7.37
N ARG A 83 -3.39 8.36 6.94
CA ARG A 83 -4.58 7.72 7.47
C ARG A 83 -4.30 6.31 7.98
N SER A 84 -5.08 5.89 8.98
CA SER A 84 -4.97 4.56 9.57
C SER A 84 -6.33 3.89 9.65
N ALA A 85 -6.35 2.58 9.44
CA ALA A 85 -7.52 1.72 9.60
C ALA A 85 -7.21 0.53 10.49
N LYS A 86 -8.23 0.05 11.20
CA LYS A 86 -8.17 -1.23 11.91
C LYS A 86 -8.95 -2.27 11.11
N VAL A 87 -8.28 -3.36 10.77
CA VAL A 87 -8.88 -4.57 10.24
C VAL A 87 -9.02 -5.54 11.41
N VAL A 88 -10.26 -5.82 11.81
CA VAL A 88 -10.55 -6.73 12.92
C VAL A 88 -10.90 -8.09 12.37
N ILE A 89 -10.14 -9.10 12.76
CA ILE A 89 -10.24 -10.50 12.35
C ILE A 89 -10.76 -11.28 13.56
N THR A 90 -11.90 -11.95 13.41
CA THR A 90 -12.53 -12.71 14.51
C THR A 90 -12.73 -14.16 14.12
N ALA A 91 -12.62 -15.06 15.12
CA ALA A 91 -12.89 -16.48 14.97
C ALA A 91 -13.52 -17.00 16.29
N GLY A 92 -14.85 -17.11 16.32
CA GLY A 92 -15.59 -17.34 17.57
C GLY A 92 -15.39 -16.18 18.54
N GLU A 93 -14.85 -16.46 19.74
CA GLU A 93 -14.54 -15.43 20.75
C GLU A 93 -13.12 -14.85 20.61
N LEU A 94 -12.29 -15.41 19.71
CA LEU A 94 -10.94 -14.91 19.46
C LEU A 94 -10.97 -13.71 18.52
N SER A 95 -10.08 -12.75 18.75
CA SER A 95 -9.96 -11.55 17.93
C SER A 95 -8.51 -11.12 17.77
N HIS A 96 -8.16 -10.69 16.56
CA HIS A 96 -6.89 -10.07 16.24
C HIS A 96 -7.13 -8.78 15.45
N THR A 97 -6.33 -7.75 15.70
CA THR A 97 -6.45 -6.47 14.99
C THR A 97 -5.16 -6.18 14.23
N VAL A 98 -5.30 -5.94 12.93
CA VAL A 98 -4.22 -5.46 12.07
C VAL A 98 -4.45 -3.97 11.80
N THR A 99 -3.42 -3.15 12.01
CA THR A 99 -3.44 -1.72 11.68
C THR A 99 -2.86 -1.51 10.29
N ILE A 100 -3.59 -0.86 9.41
CA ILE A 100 -3.10 -0.42 8.10
C ILE A 100 -2.87 1.08 8.17
N ASN A 101 -1.62 1.51 7.98
CA ASN A 101 -1.26 2.92 7.82
C ASN A 101 -1.01 3.19 6.34
N GLN A 102 -1.58 4.28 5.83
CA GLN A 102 -1.38 4.65 4.43
C GLN A 102 -0.93 6.10 4.33
N GLN A 103 0.22 6.29 3.68
CA GLN A 103 0.79 7.61 3.43
C GLN A 103 -0.16 8.50 2.63
N PRO A 104 -0.10 9.84 2.77
CA PRO A 104 -0.83 10.76 1.92
C PRO A 104 -0.28 10.71 0.49
N LYS A 105 -1.12 11.08 -0.48
CA LYS A 105 -0.64 11.43 -1.81
C LYS A 105 0.26 12.66 -1.68
N PRO A 106 1.49 12.63 -2.21
CA PRO A 106 2.35 13.82 -2.24
C PRO A 106 1.68 14.95 -3.02
N ASP A 107 1.88 16.17 -2.57
CA ASP A 107 1.48 17.35 -3.32
C ASP A 107 2.25 17.43 -4.64
N MET A 108 1.61 17.95 -5.67
CA MET A 108 2.23 18.14 -6.98
C MET A 108 2.73 19.57 -7.09
N MET A 109 4.04 19.72 -7.27
CA MET A 109 4.67 21.00 -7.60
C MET A 109 4.74 21.15 -9.11
N THR A 110 4.23 22.26 -9.65
CA THR A 110 4.35 22.59 -11.07
C THR A 110 5.27 23.80 -11.23
N LEU A 111 6.34 23.63 -12.00
CA LEU A 111 7.30 24.69 -12.31
C LEU A 111 7.31 24.93 -13.83
N GLY A 112 7.07 26.17 -14.25
CA GLY A 112 7.24 26.64 -15.60
C GLY A 112 8.53 27.47 -15.74
N LEU A 113 9.37 27.16 -16.73
CA LEU A 113 10.58 27.91 -17.06
C LEU A 113 10.45 28.44 -18.49
N GLY A 114 10.20 29.74 -18.61
CA GLY A 114 10.27 30.45 -19.89
C GLY A 114 11.73 30.71 -20.25
N HIS A 115 12.16 30.32 -21.47
CA HIS A 115 13.55 30.40 -21.91
C HIS A 115 13.68 30.50 -23.45
N ARG A 116 14.91 30.81 -23.86
CA ARG A 116 15.35 30.80 -25.28
C ARG A 116 16.62 29.95 -25.51
N SER A 117 16.96 29.13 -24.53
CA SER A 117 18.15 28.28 -24.62
C SER A 117 17.96 27.17 -25.64
N LYS A 118 19.04 26.85 -26.39
CA LYS A 118 19.11 25.60 -27.18
C LYS A 118 19.34 24.37 -26.35
N TYR A 119 19.66 24.54 -25.09
CA TYR A 119 19.90 23.43 -24.15
C TYR A 119 19.38 23.79 -22.78
N LEU A 120 18.51 22.99 -22.22
CA LEU A 120 17.93 23.18 -20.89
C LEU A 120 18.16 21.93 -20.03
N ASP A 121 18.81 22.13 -18.89
CA ASP A 121 18.87 21.11 -17.85
C ASP A 121 17.60 21.16 -16.99
N SER A 122 17.10 19.99 -16.58
CA SER A 122 16.09 19.93 -15.53
C SER A 122 16.63 20.58 -14.25
N PRO A 123 15.80 21.31 -13.50
CA PRO A 123 16.14 21.71 -12.14
C PRO A 123 16.56 20.51 -11.28
N VAL A 124 17.44 20.76 -10.31
CA VAL A 124 17.73 19.81 -9.25
C VAL A 124 16.59 19.85 -8.26
N TRP A 125 15.89 18.76 -8.08
CA TRP A 125 14.74 18.65 -7.20
C TRP A 125 15.16 18.02 -5.87
N GLY A 126 14.63 18.55 -4.76
CA GLY A 126 14.75 17.99 -3.42
C GLY A 126 13.38 17.51 -2.94
N GLY A 127 13.37 16.33 -2.29
CA GLY A 127 12.16 15.70 -1.77
C GLY A 127 12.29 14.17 -1.74
N GLU A 128 11.24 13.49 -1.30
CA GLU A 128 11.21 12.03 -1.21
C GLU A 128 10.37 11.42 -2.33
N SER A 129 10.83 10.27 -2.84
CA SER A 129 10.11 9.50 -3.87
C SER A 129 9.71 10.33 -5.10
N LEU A 130 10.63 11.18 -5.56
CA LEU A 130 10.44 12.08 -6.70
C LEU A 130 9.98 11.32 -7.94
N SER A 131 8.91 11.78 -8.55
CA SER A 131 8.43 11.32 -9.85
C SER A 131 7.69 12.45 -10.55
N GLY A 132 7.63 12.43 -11.88
CA GLY A 132 6.95 13.50 -12.57
C GLY A 132 7.01 13.37 -14.08
N THR A 133 6.49 14.38 -14.76
CA THR A 133 6.50 14.52 -16.21
C THR A 133 7.07 15.88 -16.58
N ILE A 134 7.85 15.90 -17.64
CA ILE A 134 8.42 17.12 -18.21
C ILE A 134 7.79 17.32 -19.58
N ASP A 135 7.20 18.48 -19.80
CA ASP A 135 6.86 19.01 -21.13
C ASP A 135 7.90 20.07 -21.47
N TRP A 136 8.72 19.81 -22.50
CA TRP A 136 9.81 20.70 -22.87
C TRP A 136 9.35 21.94 -23.66
N GLY A 137 8.05 22.04 -24.01
CA GLY A 137 7.47 23.19 -24.68
C GLY A 137 7.72 23.25 -26.20
N ASP A 138 8.27 22.20 -26.76
CA ASP A 138 8.47 22.00 -28.23
C ASP A 138 7.63 20.83 -28.78
N GLY A 139 6.73 20.28 -27.93
CA GLY A 139 5.91 19.09 -28.21
C GLY A 139 6.51 17.79 -27.72
N THR A 140 7.70 17.82 -27.12
CA THR A 140 8.33 16.66 -26.48
C THR A 140 7.93 16.57 -25.03
N GLN A 141 7.48 15.39 -24.60
CA GLN A 141 7.16 15.09 -23.20
C GLN A 141 7.83 13.79 -22.78
N GLU A 142 8.36 13.74 -21.57
CA GLU A 142 9.00 12.54 -21.03
C GLU A 142 8.91 12.46 -19.50
N PRO A 143 9.04 11.24 -18.93
CA PRO A 143 9.14 11.06 -17.48
C PRO A 143 10.39 11.75 -16.93
N TYR A 144 10.26 12.34 -15.75
CA TYR A 144 11.41 12.88 -15.02
C TYR A 144 12.42 11.77 -14.66
N SER A 145 13.70 12.08 -14.89
CA SER A 145 14.84 11.38 -14.32
C SER A 145 15.88 12.40 -13.84
N GLU A 146 16.64 12.05 -12.80
CA GLU A 146 17.67 12.94 -12.26
C GLU A 146 18.72 13.29 -13.31
N GLY A 147 19.04 14.59 -13.43
CA GLY A 147 20.02 15.09 -14.37
C GLY A 147 19.59 15.07 -15.85
N ILE A 148 18.30 14.84 -16.10
CA ILE A 148 17.78 14.89 -17.48
C ILE A 148 17.90 16.29 -18.06
N SER A 149 18.20 16.36 -19.35
CA SER A 149 18.34 17.61 -20.11
C SER A 149 17.73 17.45 -21.50
N HIS A 150 17.44 18.57 -22.14
CA HIS A 150 16.84 18.60 -23.48
C HIS A 150 17.61 19.55 -24.41
N GLU A 151 17.79 19.11 -25.66
CA GLU A 151 18.41 19.91 -26.74
C GLU A 151 17.34 20.31 -27.75
N TYR A 152 17.20 21.63 -27.97
CA TYR A 152 16.24 22.22 -28.90
C TYR A 152 16.87 22.52 -30.27
N ALA A 153 16.09 22.41 -31.32
CA ALA A 153 16.55 22.71 -32.69
C ALA A 153 16.94 24.17 -32.90
N ASP A 154 16.33 25.09 -32.13
CA ASP A 154 16.48 26.54 -32.24
C ASP A 154 16.42 27.24 -30.89
N SER A 155 16.44 28.57 -30.88
CA SER A 155 16.33 29.43 -29.69
C SER A 155 15.03 30.24 -29.69
N GLU A 156 13.96 29.70 -30.24
CA GLU A 156 12.65 30.33 -30.15
C GLU A 156 12.13 30.32 -28.69
N PRO A 157 11.36 31.34 -28.27
CA PRO A 157 10.81 31.40 -26.91
C PRO A 157 9.88 30.23 -26.65
N ARG A 158 10.06 29.56 -25.52
CA ARG A 158 9.22 28.47 -25.10
C ARG A 158 9.17 28.34 -23.57
N THR A 159 8.24 27.56 -23.06
CA THR A 159 8.14 27.29 -21.62
C THR A 159 8.24 25.78 -21.42
N ALA A 160 9.30 25.35 -20.75
CA ALA A 160 9.37 23.99 -20.22
C ALA A 160 8.55 23.91 -18.93
N ARG A 161 7.70 22.89 -18.80
CA ARG A 161 6.85 22.65 -17.64
C ARG A 161 7.22 21.34 -16.97
N PHE A 162 7.45 21.41 -15.67
CA PHE A 162 7.79 20.28 -14.81
C PHE A 162 6.64 20.04 -13.83
N GLU A 163 6.00 18.88 -13.89
CA GLU A 163 4.97 18.44 -12.94
C GLU A 163 5.56 17.36 -12.06
N MET A 164 5.87 17.71 -10.80
CA MET A 164 6.66 16.87 -9.90
C MET A 164 5.86 16.49 -8.67
N LEU A 165 5.77 15.18 -8.40
CA LEU A 165 5.24 14.60 -7.16
C LEU A 165 6.38 14.39 -6.17
N GLY A 166 6.11 14.66 -4.89
CA GLY A 166 7.07 14.47 -3.80
C GLY A 166 8.20 15.51 -3.78
N ALA A 167 8.12 16.55 -4.62
CA ALA A 167 9.08 17.65 -4.61
C ALA A 167 8.74 18.64 -3.48
N GLU A 168 9.74 18.95 -2.66
CA GLU A 168 9.66 19.94 -1.56
C GLU A 168 10.46 21.20 -1.89
N SER A 169 11.41 21.10 -2.82
CA SER A 169 12.26 22.20 -3.26
C SER A 169 12.79 21.95 -4.67
N PHE A 170 13.28 23.02 -5.29
CA PHE A 170 14.05 22.93 -6.54
C PHE A 170 15.16 23.97 -6.58
N ARG A 171 16.17 23.72 -7.42
CA ARG A 171 17.27 24.63 -7.70
C ARG A 171 17.57 24.62 -9.19
N ILE A 172 17.59 25.81 -9.81
CA ILE A 172 17.98 25.99 -11.20
C ILE A 172 19.49 26.30 -11.20
N GLU A 173 20.29 25.47 -11.86
CA GLU A 173 21.76 25.63 -11.85
C GLU A 173 22.25 26.60 -12.94
N ARG A 174 21.54 26.65 -14.07
CA ARG A 174 21.86 27.56 -15.19
C ARG A 174 20.69 28.51 -15.42
N VAL A 175 20.88 29.76 -15.05
CA VAL A 175 19.82 30.79 -15.14
C VAL A 175 20.00 31.76 -16.30
N GLY A 176 21.12 31.66 -17.07
CA GLY A 176 21.51 32.69 -18.06
C GLY A 176 20.50 32.95 -19.17
N ASP A 177 19.70 31.95 -19.53
CA ASP A 177 18.71 32.04 -20.61
C ASP A 177 17.27 31.88 -20.13
N ILE A 178 17.05 31.90 -18.79
CA ILE A 178 15.71 31.84 -18.19
C ILE A 178 15.12 33.26 -18.18
N GLU A 179 13.96 33.41 -18.82
CA GLU A 179 13.24 34.67 -18.95
C GLU A 179 12.12 34.79 -17.91
N SER A 180 11.50 33.67 -17.51
CA SER A 180 10.44 33.63 -16.49
C SER A 180 10.44 32.35 -15.68
N VAL A 181 9.95 32.44 -14.45
CA VAL A 181 9.74 31.31 -13.56
C VAL A 181 8.32 31.42 -13.00
N GLU A 182 7.52 30.38 -13.20
CA GLU A 182 6.17 30.26 -12.67
C GLU A 182 6.12 29.04 -11.76
N LEU A 183 5.64 29.19 -10.51
CA LEU A 183 5.49 28.12 -9.53
C LEU A 183 4.04 27.98 -9.08
N THR A 184 3.54 26.76 -9.09
CA THR A 184 2.24 26.39 -8.51
C THR A 184 2.45 25.20 -7.57
N LEU A 185 1.86 25.30 -6.36
CA LEU A 185 1.92 24.29 -5.29
C LEU A 185 0.52 23.72 -5.04
#